data_5325f0ec7940d77307d703fa6167fab4
#
_entry.id   5325f0ec7940d77307d703fa6167fab4
#
_cell.length_a   1.000
_cell.length_b   1.000
_cell.length_c   1.000
_cell.angle_alpha   90.00
_cell.angle_beta   90.00
_cell.angle_gamma   90.00
#
_symmetry.space_group_name_H-M   'P 1'
#
loop_
_entity.id
_entity.type
_entity.pdbx_description
1 polymer ?
#
loop_
_entity_poly.entity_id
_entity_poly.type
_entity_poly.pdbx_seq_one_letter_code
_entity_poly.pdbx_strand_id
1 'polypeptide(L)' 'MEIKIGQIWKHPYGYILKVANYDDTSGKWLMKVCGQSYYFYAKPQTILTWQLQKKA' A
#
# COMPACT_ATOMS: atom_id res chain seq x y z
N MET A 1 -4.55 -11.29 -7.37
CA MET A 1 -3.28 -10.88 -6.74
C MET A 1 -3.53 -10.56 -5.27
N GLU A 2 -2.61 -10.91 -4.43
CA GLU A 2 -2.78 -10.78 -2.99
C GLU A 2 -1.90 -9.66 -2.43
N ILE A 3 -2.49 -8.83 -1.56
CA ILE A 3 -1.74 -7.76 -0.91
C ILE A 3 -1.07 -8.34 0.33
N LYS A 4 0.22 -8.04 0.51
CA LYS A 4 1.01 -8.53 1.65
C LYS A 4 1.86 -7.42 2.25
N ILE A 5 2.07 -7.49 3.55
CA ILE A 5 2.96 -6.56 4.26
C ILE A 5 4.35 -6.66 3.64
N GLY A 6 4.97 -5.51 3.40
CA GLY A 6 6.30 -5.42 2.81
C GLY A 6 6.33 -5.19 1.31
N GLN A 7 5.22 -5.36 0.63
CA GLN A 7 5.15 -5.08 -0.80
C GLN A 7 5.33 -3.59 -1.06
N ILE A 8 5.89 -3.27 -2.23
CA ILE A 8 6.04 -1.90 -2.69
C ILE A 8 5.13 -1.70 -3.90
N TRP A 9 4.31 -0.67 -3.84
CA TRP A 9 3.36 -0.32 -4.90
C TRP A 9 3.62 1.10 -5.39
N LYS A 10 3.33 1.35 -6.66
CA LYS A 10 3.45 2.69 -7.26
C LYS A 10 2.07 3.24 -7.54
N HIS A 11 1.78 4.40 -6.93
CA HIS A 11 0.54 5.12 -7.16
C HIS A 11 0.56 5.76 -8.56
N PRO A 12 -0.61 5.91 -9.22
CA PRO A 12 -0.66 6.56 -10.54
C PRO A 12 -0.04 7.96 -10.57
N TYR A 13 -0.04 8.66 -9.45
CA TYR A 13 0.59 9.99 -9.35
C TYR A 13 2.10 9.93 -9.12
N GLY A 14 2.68 8.73 -9.08
CA GLY A 14 4.13 8.58 -8.94
C GLY A 14 4.63 8.31 -7.53
N TYR A 15 3.76 8.30 -6.53
CA TYR A 15 4.17 7.99 -5.15
C TYR A 15 4.58 6.53 -5.04
N ILE A 16 5.65 6.28 -4.28
CA ILE A 16 6.08 4.92 -3.96
C ILE A 16 5.60 4.61 -2.55
N LEU A 17 4.87 3.51 -2.42
CA LEU A 17 4.16 3.18 -1.20
C LEU A 17 4.51 1.78 -0.74
N LYS A 18 4.70 1.61 0.57
CA LYS A 18 4.98 0.31 1.17
C LYS A 18 3.79 -0.13 2.01
N VAL A 19 3.39 -1.39 1.88
CA VAL A 19 2.35 -1.97 2.73
C VAL A 19 2.95 -2.17 4.13
N ALA A 20 2.46 -1.41 5.10
CA ALA A 20 3.00 -1.43 6.46
C ALA A 20 2.24 -2.36 7.38
N ASN A 21 0.91 -2.40 7.28
CA ASN A 21 0.09 -3.23 8.15
C ASN A 21 -1.31 -3.37 7.57
N TYR A 22 -2.09 -4.26 8.18
CA TYR A 22 -3.49 -4.46 7.82
C TYR A 22 -4.35 -4.12 9.03
N ASP A 23 -5.40 -3.31 8.81
CA ASP A 23 -6.38 -3.00 9.83
C ASP A 23 -7.62 -3.88 9.61
N ASP A 24 -7.76 -4.93 10.42
CA ASP A 24 -8.86 -5.87 10.27
C ASP A 24 -10.20 -5.30 10.73
N THR A 25 -10.21 -4.20 11.47
CA THR A 25 -11.43 -3.54 11.90
C THR A 25 -12.10 -2.84 10.71
N SER A 26 -11.34 -2.13 9.91
CA SER A 26 -11.86 -1.40 8.75
C SER A 26 -11.70 -2.16 7.44
N GLY A 27 -10.88 -3.22 7.40
CA GLY A 27 -10.57 -3.94 6.17
C GLY A 27 -9.64 -3.16 5.24
N LYS A 28 -8.93 -2.16 5.76
CA LYS A 28 -8.02 -1.33 4.98
C LYS A 28 -6.57 -1.64 5.31
N TRP A 29 -5.69 -1.31 4.37
CA TRP A 29 -4.25 -1.49 4.55
C TRP A 29 -3.61 -0.16 4.91
N LEU A 30 -2.70 -0.19 5.89
CA LEU A 30 -1.89 0.96 6.26
C LEU A 30 -0.72 1.04 5.30
N MET A 31 -0.64 2.16 4.57
CA MET A 31 0.40 2.39 3.56
C MET A 31 1.32 3.48 4.04
N LYS A 32 2.62 3.25 3.88
CA LYS A 32 3.65 4.25 4.18
C LYS A 32 4.17 4.84 2.88
N VAL A 33 4.23 6.17 2.80
CA VAL A 33 4.86 6.86 1.68
C VAL A 33 6.38 6.74 1.84
N CYS A 34 7.04 6.05 0.92
CA CYS A 34 8.48 5.82 1.00
C CYS A 34 9.23 7.16 0.95
N GLY A 35 10.20 7.32 1.85
CA GLY A 35 10.96 8.54 1.96
C GLY A 35 10.33 9.60 2.84
N GLN A 36 9.16 9.35 3.41
CA GLN A 36 8.47 10.29 4.29
C GLN A 36 7.90 9.56 5.49
N SER A 37 7.51 10.33 6.51
CA SER A 37 6.88 9.78 7.72
C SER A 37 5.36 9.75 7.59
N TYR A 38 4.85 9.79 6.39
CA TYR A 38 3.42 9.88 6.14
C TYR A 38 2.81 8.51 5.92
N TYR A 39 1.68 8.25 6.60
CA TYR A 39 0.91 7.02 6.47
C TYR A 39 -0.53 7.35 6.12
N PHE A 40 -1.19 6.47 5.40
CA PHE A 40 -2.63 6.59 5.17
C PHE A 40 -3.22 5.20 4.96
N TYR A 41 -4.55 5.09 5.08
CA TYR A 41 -5.26 3.83 4.86
C TYR A 41 -5.78 3.78 3.44
N ALA A 42 -5.70 2.61 2.83
CA ALA A 42 -6.21 2.39 1.48
C ALA A 42 -6.99 1.08 1.43
N LYS A 43 -8.10 1.09 0.71
CA LYS A 43 -8.90 -0.11 0.49
C LYS A 43 -8.17 -1.07 -0.44
N PRO A 44 -8.34 -2.40 -0.26
CA PRO A 44 -7.70 -3.37 -1.16
C PRO A 44 -8.01 -3.12 -2.63
N GLN A 45 -9.27 -2.80 -2.95
CA GLN A 45 -9.68 -2.54 -4.31
C GLN A 45 -8.91 -1.38 -4.94
N THR A 46 -8.62 -0.36 -4.13
CA THR A 46 -7.86 0.80 -4.57
C THR A 46 -6.40 0.43 -4.84
N ILE A 47 -5.78 -0.31 -3.92
CA ILE A 47 -4.37 -0.72 -4.07
C ILE A 47 -4.18 -1.55 -5.33
N LEU A 48 -5.12 -2.43 -5.63
CA LEU A 48 -5.02 -3.33 -6.79
C LEU A 48 -5.13 -2.59 -8.13
N THR A 49 -5.51 -1.31 -8.12
CA THR A 49 -5.45 -0.47 -9.32
C THR A 49 -4.06 0.15 -9.53
N TRP A 50 -3.19 0.06 -8.53
CA TRP A 50 -1.83 0.59 -8.60
C TRP A 50 -0.90 -0.46 -9.22
N GLN A 51 0.36 -0.09 -9.42
CA GLN A 51 1.36 -0.97 -10.02
C GLN A 51 2.24 -1.59 -8.93
N LEU A 52 2.27 -2.92 -8.87
CA LEU A 52 3.15 -3.63 -7.96
C LEU A 52 4.59 -3.47 -8.45
N GLN A 53 5.47 -2.95 -7.60
CA GLN A 53 6.88 -2.72 -7.92
C GLN A 53 7.75 -3.83 -7.36
N LYS A 54 7.44 -4.30 -6.14
CA LYS A 54 8.26 -5.30 -5.48
C LYS A 54 7.39 -6.19 -4.61
N LYS A 55 7.56 -7.48 -4.74
CA LYS A 55 6.90 -8.46 -3.86
C LYS A 55 7.51 -8.42 -2.46
N ALA A 56 6.71 -8.78 -1.49
CA ALA A 56 7.18 -8.82 -0.10
C ALA A 56 8.31 -9.83 0.08
#